data_e9411c1d33720814b69ad872be64e061
#
_entry.id   e9411c1d33720814b69ad872be64e061
#
_cell.length_a   1.000
_cell.length_b   1.000
_cell.length_c   1.000
_cell.angle_alpha   90.00
_cell.angle_beta   90.00
_cell.angle_gamma   90.00
#
_symmetry.space_group_name_H-M   'P 1'
#
loop_
_entity.id
_entity.type
_entity.pdbx_description
1 polymer ?
#
loop_
_entity_poly.entity_id
_entity_poly.type
_entity_poly.pdbx_seq_one_letter_code
_entity_poly.pdbx_strand_id
1 'polypeptide(L)'
;MNIPNNLKYTREHEWLKMIDNDTAYIGITDFAQGELGELVYIEVDTVGEQLSVNDVFGTVEAVKTTSDLFMPVSGEVLEFNPELDENEGDNPGIINDDPYNKGWIVKVRLTDLSELESLLDANEYLELIG
;
A
#
# COMPACT_ATOMS: atom_id res chain seq x y z
N MET A 1 2.80 0.04 18.08
CA MET A 1 2.69 0.21 16.62
C MET A 1 3.88 -0.42 15.93
N ASN A 2 3.64 -1.20 14.89
CA ASN A 2 4.69 -1.92 14.20
C ASN A 2 5.13 -1.19 12.93
N ILE A 3 6.44 -0.85 12.82
CA ILE A 3 7.03 -0.22 11.64
C ILE A 3 8.27 -1.04 11.26
N PRO A 4 8.13 -2.05 10.39
CA PRO A 4 9.26 -2.93 10.03
C PRO A 4 10.45 -2.18 9.41
N ASN A 5 11.66 -2.60 9.75
CA ASN A 5 12.90 -1.98 9.29
C ASN A 5 13.26 -2.34 7.85
N ASN A 6 12.67 -3.38 7.30
CA ASN A 6 13.03 -3.89 5.99
C ASN A 6 12.12 -3.40 4.86
N LEU A 7 11.27 -2.42 5.14
CA LEU A 7 10.36 -1.83 4.16
C LEU A 7 10.73 -0.39 3.86
N LYS A 8 10.15 0.14 2.79
CA LYS A 8 10.21 1.57 2.46
C LYS A 8 8.82 2.18 2.68
N TYR A 9 8.77 3.48 2.92
CA TYR A 9 7.55 4.17 3.31
C TYR A 9 7.38 5.48 2.57
N THR A 10 6.12 5.94 2.46
CA THR A 10 5.80 7.25 1.90
C THR A 10 5.21 8.16 2.96
N ARG A 11 5.16 9.46 2.65
CA ARG A 11 4.51 10.46 3.51
C ARG A 11 2.99 10.30 3.55
N GLU A 12 2.44 9.56 2.61
CA GLU A 12 1.00 9.25 2.54
C GLU A 12 0.66 7.93 3.23
N HIS A 13 1.64 7.33 3.94
CA HIS A 13 1.46 6.16 4.79
C HIS A 13 1.26 4.85 4.01
N GLU A 14 1.84 4.76 2.81
CA GLU A 14 1.96 3.47 2.12
C GLU A 14 3.33 2.87 2.41
N TRP A 15 3.41 1.54 2.40
CA TRP A 15 4.67 0.82 2.47
C TRP A 15 4.93 0.10 1.16
N LEU A 16 6.21 -0.18 0.89
CA LEU A 16 6.67 -0.91 -0.30
C LEU A 16 7.65 -1.98 0.14
N LYS A 17 7.44 -3.20 -0.35
CA LYS A 17 8.29 -4.36 -0.07
C LYS A 17 8.72 -4.98 -1.39
N MET A 18 10.01 -4.88 -1.72
CA MET A 18 10.54 -5.51 -2.94
C MET A 18 10.41 -7.03 -2.84
N ILE A 19 9.91 -7.64 -3.91
CA ILE A 19 9.78 -9.09 -4.02
C ILE A 19 10.99 -9.66 -4.77
N ASP A 20 11.39 -8.96 -5.84
CA ASP A 20 12.55 -9.30 -6.65
C ASP A 20 13.16 -7.99 -7.19
N ASN A 21 13.88 -8.05 -8.34
CA ASN A 21 14.62 -6.92 -8.85
C ASN A 21 13.76 -5.73 -9.28
N ASP A 22 12.50 -5.94 -9.67
CA ASP A 22 11.65 -4.87 -10.20
C ASP A 22 10.19 -4.97 -9.79
N THR A 23 9.82 -5.95 -8.97
CA THR A 23 8.43 -6.07 -8.50
C THR A 23 8.34 -5.89 -6.99
N ALA A 24 7.22 -5.37 -6.54
CA ALA A 24 7.01 -5.06 -5.13
C ALA A 24 5.55 -5.21 -4.74
N TYR A 25 5.32 -5.50 -3.47
CA TYR A 25 4.01 -5.36 -2.85
C TYR A 25 3.88 -3.95 -2.27
N ILE A 26 2.67 -3.41 -2.31
CA ILE A 26 2.33 -2.11 -1.72
C ILE A 26 1.11 -2.30 -0.82
N GLY A 27 1.15 -1.67 0.34
CA GLY A 27 0.02 -1.64 1.26
C GLY A 27 0.04 -0.37 2.10
N ILE A 28 -0.80 -0.31 3.11
CA ILE A 28 -0.81 0.81 4.05
C ILE A 28 -0.22 0.39 5.38
N THR A 29 0.37 1.36 6.11
CA THR A 29 1.08 1.07 7.35
C THR A 29 0.12 0.76 8.49
N ASP A 30 0.68 0.21 9.57
CA ASP A 30 -0.05 -0.01 10.82
C ASP A 30 -0.60 1.31 11.36
N PHE A 31 0.17 2.40 11.25
CA PHE A 31 -0.28 3.74 11.62
C PHE A 31 -1.53 4.13 10.82
N ALA A 32 -1.49 3.95 9.49
CA ALA A 32 -2.60 4.33 8.62
C ALA A 32 -3.87 3.55 8.93
N GLN A 33 -3.77 2.21 9.09
CA GLN A 33 -4.94 1.41 9.40
C GLN A 33 -5.53 1.78 10.76
N GLY A 34 -4.68 2.13 11.71
CA GLY A 34 -5.14 2.57 13.03
C GLY A 34 -5.89 3.89 12.97
N GLU A 35 -5.42 4.83 12.15
CA GLU A 35 -6.08 6.12 11.95
C GLU A 35 -7.42 5.97 11.22
N LEU A 36 -7.50 5.06 10.24
CA LEU A 36 -8.72 4.83 9.48
C LEU A 36 -9.76 4.04 10.27
N GLY A 37 -9.30 3.13 11.12
CA GLY A 37 -10.18 2.24 11.86
C GLY A 37 -10.60 1.04 11.00
N GLU A 38 -11.74 0.46 11.30
CA GLU A 38 -12.24 -0.73 10.63
C GLU A 38 -12.44 -0.47 9.13
N LEU A 39 -11.76 -1.26 8.29
CA LEU A 39 -11.89 -1.15 6.85
C LEU A 39 -13.01 -2.05 6.35
N VAL A 40 -13.83 -1.51 5.43
CA VAL A 40 -15.03 -2.20 4.95
C VAL A 40 -14.98 -2.48 3.45
N TYR A 41 -14.15 -1.74 2.69
CA TYR A 41 -14.10 -1.92 1.24
C TYR A 41 -12.79 -1.35 0.67
N ILE A 42 -12.19 -2.09 -0.24
CA ILE A 42 -11.01 -1.66 -0.99
C ILE A 42 -11.36 -1.75 -2.46
N GLU A 43 -11.16 -0.65 -3.21
CA GLU A 43 -11.39 -0.64 -4.64
C GLU A 43 -10.09 -0.38 -5.38
N VAL A 44 -9.75 -1.26 -6.33
CA VAL A 44 -8.62 -1.10 -7.24
C VAL A 44 -9.10 -1.46 -8.63
N ASP A 45 -9.22 -0.46 -9.50
CA ASP A 45 -9.65 -0.65 -10.89
C ASP A 45 -8.52 -0.34 -11.88
N THR A 46 -7.28 -0.26 -11.39
CA THR A 46 -6.11 0.12 -12.18
C THR A 46 -5.21 -1.05 -12.57
N VAL A 47 -5.61 -2.28 -12.29
CA VAL A 47 -4.82 -3.46 -12.68
C VAL A 47 -4.62 -3.45 -14.20
N GLY A 48 -3.36 -3.60 -14.63
CA GLY A 48 -2.98 -3.53 -16.04
C GLY A 48 -2.56 -2.14 -16.50
N GLU A 49 -2.72 -1.12 -15.67
CA GLU A 49 -2.37 0.25 -16.05
C GLU A 49 -0.96 0.62 -15.60
N GLN A 50 -0.31 1.46 -16.40
CA GLN A 50 0.97 2.08 -16.08
C GLN A 50 0.67 3.40 -15.38
N LEU A 51 1.11 3.54 -14.13
CA LEU A 51 0.88 4.75 -13.33
C LEU A 51 2.19 5.42 -12.98
N SER A 52 2.13 6.73 -12.76
CA SER A 52 3.28 7.51 -12.27
C SER A 52 3.24 7.61 -10.76
N VAL A 53 4.39 7.93 -10.16
CA VAL A 53 4.47 8.20 -8.73
C VAL A 53 3.44 9.27 -8.34
N ASN A 54 2.75 9.03 -7.23
CA ASN A 54 1.67 9.86 -6.67
C ASN A 54 0.32 9.78 -7.42
N ASP A 55 0.22 9.00 -8.48
CA ASP A 55 -1.10 8.72 -9.07
C ASP A 55 -1.92 7.87 -8.11
N VAL A 56 -3.24 8.05 -8.14
CA VAL A 56 -4.15 7.24 -7.33
C VAL A 56 -4.27 5.85 -7.96
N PHE A 57 -3.96 4.79 -7.21
CA PHE A 57 -4.11 3.43 -7.72
C PHE A 57 -5.38 2.75 -7.21
N GLY A 58 -6.00 3.30 -6.19
CA GLY A 58 -7.20 2.73 -5.61
C GLY A 58 -7.72 3.59 -4.47
N THR A 59 -8.75 3.09 -3.80
CA THR A 59 -9.33 3.76 -2.64
C THR A 59 -9.59 2.75 -1.53
N VAL A 60 -9.58 3.23 -0.30
CA VAL A 60 -9.90 2.45 0.87
C VAL A 60 -11.06 3.12 1.59
N GLU A 61 -12.09 2.34 1.91
CA GLU A 61 -13.26 2.83 2.65
C GLU A 61 -13.27 2.20 4.03
N ALA A 62 -13.29 3.06 5.05
CA ALA A 62 -13.47 2.65 6.44
C ALA A 62 -14.89 3.00 6.86
N VAL A 63 -15.31 2.51 8.03
CA VAL A 63 -16.65 2.83 8.57
C VAL A 63 -16.87 4.34 8.64
N LYS A 64 -15.83 5.10 9.03
CA LYS A 64 -15.94 6.53 9.30
C LYS A 64 -15.45 7.44 8.19
N THR A 65 -14.69 6.94 7.20
CA THR A 65 -14.07 7.79 6.18
C THR A 65 -13.60 7.00 4.97
N THR A 66 -13.27 7.71 3.90
CA THR A 66 -12.70 7.14 2.67
C THR A 66 -11.39 7.86 2.36
N SER A 67 -10.41 7.14 1.84
CA SER A 67 -9.10 7.71 1.49
C SER A 67 -8.60 7.18 0.16
N ASP A 68 -7.91 8.03 -0.60
CA ASP A 68 -7.22 7.61 -1.82
C ASP A 68 -5.91 6.90 -1.46
N LEU A 69 -5.49 5.99 -2.35
CA LEU A 69 -4.22 5.29 -2.25
C LEU A 69 -3.33 5.75 -3.39
N PHE A 70 -2.10 6.19 -3.06
CA PHE A 70 -1.18 6.79 -4.02
C PHE A 70 -0.02 5.86 -4.34
N MET A 71 0.41 5.87 -5.61
CA MET A 71 1.58 5.08 -6.03
C MET A 71 2.83 5.62 -5.35
N PRO A 72 3.57 4.79 -4.60
CA PRO A 72 4.85 5.22 -4.01
C PRO A 72 5.96 5.37 -5.05
N VAL A 73 5.81 4.69 -6.18
CA VAL A 73 6.76 4.68 -7.29
C VAL A 73 5.99 4.59 -8.59
N SER A 74 6.64 4.93 -9.71
CA SER A 74 6.06 4.71 -11.04
C SER A 74 6.14 3.24 -11.38
N GLY A 75 5.08 2.69 -11.96
CA GLY A 75 5.05 1.28 -12.31
C GLY A 75 3.73 0.82 -12.87
N GLU A 76 3.73 -0.44 -13.31
CA GLU A 76 2.54 -1.12 -13.79
C GLU A 76 1.88 -1.86 -12.64
N VAL A 77 0.58 -1.68 -12.46
CA VAL A 77 -0.20 -2.42 -11.46
C VAL A 77 -0.48 -3.81 -12.02
N LEU A 78 0.13 -4.83 -11.42
CA LEU A 78 0.08 -6.21 -11.91
C LEU A 78 -1.08 -7.00 -11.34
N GLU A 79 -1.39 -6.78 -10.06
CA GLU A 79 -2.32 -7.65 -9.34
C GLU A 79 -2.94 -6.91 -8.17
N PHE A 80 -4.23 -7.15 -7.93
CA PHE A 80 -4.94 -6.74 -6.73
C PHE A 80 -5.07 -7.96 -5.82
N ASN A 81 -4.83 -7.79 -4.52
CA ASN A 81 -4.87 -8.89 -3.56
C ASN A 81 -6.29 -9.52 -3.56
N PRO A 82 -6.42 -10.80 -3.93
CA PRO A 82 -7.74 -11.44 -4.00
C PRO A 82 -8.47 -11.50 -2.65
N GLU A 83 -7.74 -11.49 -1.53
CA GLU A 83 -8.37 -11.44 -0.19
C GLU A 83 -9.20 -10.18 0.01
N LEU A 84 -8.86 -9.09 -0.67
CA LEU A 84 -9.53 -7.80 -0.53
C LEU A 84 -10.66 -7.60 -1.52
N ASP A 85 -10.67 -8.38 -2.61
CA ASP A 85 -11.65 -8.24 -3.68
C ASP A 85 -13.01 -8.72 -3.19
N GLU A 86 -14.05 -7.86 -3.29
CA GLU A 86 -15.40 -8.19 -2.84
C GLU A 86 -16.01 -9.37 -3.59
N ASN A 87 -15.48 -9.66 -4.79
CA ASN A 87 -15.94 -10.79 -5.61
C ASN A 87 -15.18 -12.08 -5.31
N GLU A 88 -14.16 -12.04 -4.45
CA GLU A 88 -13.34 -13.20 -4.10
C GLU A 88 -13.30 -13.37 -2.58
N GLY A 89 -12.21 -12.95 -1.92
CA GLY A 89 -12.04 -13.14 -0.48
C GLY A 89 -12.93 -12.26 0.38
N ASP A 90 -13.22 -11.05 -0.10
CA ASP A 90 -14.09 -10.06 0.58
C ASP A 90 -13.74 -9.88 2.06
N ASN A 91 -12.44 -9.74 2.33
CA ASN A 91 -11.92 -9.65 3.68
C ASN A 91 -11.04 -8.41 3.88
N PRO A 92 -11.62 -7.18 3.78
CA PRO A 92 -10.83 -5.97 3.95
C PRO A 92 -10.22 -5.83 5.34
N GLY A 93 -10.80 -6.46 6.35
CA GLY A 93 -10.27 -6.45 7.71
C GLY A 93 -8.92 -7.09 7.86
N ILE A 94 -8.45 -7.87 6.86
CA ILE A 94 -7.11 -8.45 6.91
C ILE A 94 -6.02 -7.36 6.94
N ILE A 95 -6.30 -6.19 6.39
CA ILE A 95 -5.38 -5.06 6.48
C ILE A 95 -5.25 -4.59 7.93
N ASN A 96 -6.35 -4.54 8.67
CA ASN A 96 -6.33 -4.16 10.08
C ASN A 96 -5.55 -5.20 10.91
N ASP A 97 -5.71 -6.48 10.59
CA ASP A 97 -5.12 -7.57 11.36
C ASP A 97 -3.64 -7.80 11.03
N ASP A 98 -3.27 -7.63 9.76
CA ASP A 98 -1.92 -7.99 9.29
C ASP A 98 -1.51 -7.10 8.11
N PRO A 99 -1.28 -5.79 8.36
CA PRO A 99 -1.09 -4.81 7.28
C PRO A 99 0.16 -5.05 6.42
N TYR A 100 1.20 -5.69 6.95
CA TYR A 100 2.49 -5.81 6.25
C TYR A 100 2.71 -7.13 5.54
N ASN A 101 1.83 -8.09 5.71
CA ASN A 101 1.99 -9.40 5.09
C ASN A 101 0.74 -9.77 4.31
N LYS A 102 -0.25 -10.37 4.95
CA LYS A 102 -1.48 -10.80 4.26
C LYS A 102 -2.30 -9.61 3.74
N GLY A 103 -2.12 -8.44 4.34
CA GLY A 103 -2.86 -7.23 4.00
C GLY A 103 -2.24 -6.37 2.90
N TRP A 104 -1.33 -6.93 2.07
CA TRP A 104 -0.85 -6.18 0.92
C TRP A 104 -2.03 -5.83 0.00
N ILE A 105 -1.95 -4.70 -0.71
CA ILE A 105 -3.06 -4.23 -1.53
C ILE A 105 -2.84 -4.53 -3.00
N VAL A 106 -1.72 -4.09 -3.56
CA VAL A 106 -1.39 -4.36 -4.96
C VAL A 106 0.05 -4.85 -5.11
N LYS A 107 0.30 -5.55 -6.21
CA LYS A 107 1.63 -5.92 -6.67
C LYS A 107 1.93 -5.10 -7.90
N VAL A 108 3.09 -4.48 -7.96
CA VAL A 108 3.47 -3.59 -9.06
C VAL A 108 4.84 -3.97 -9.63
N ARG A 109 5.06 -3.63 -10.90
CA ARG A 109 6.40 -3.68 -11.51
C ARG A 109 6.91 -2.26 -11.64
N LEU A 110 8.04 -1.96 -11.00
CA LEU A 110 8.65 -0.64 -11.03
C LEU A 110 9.25 -0.36 -12.41
N THR A 111 9.05 0.85 -12.91
CA THR A 111 9.63 1.28 -14.19
C THR A 111 10.83 2.19 -14.01
N ASP A 112 11.05 2.70 -12.80
CA ASP A 112 12.21 3.55 -12.47
C ASP A 112 12.69 3.22 -11.06
N LEU A 113 13.69 2.34 -10.96
CA LEU A 113 14.22 1.90 -9.66
C LEU A 113 14.87 3.02 -8.87
N SER A 114 15.29 4.11 -9.53
CA SER A 114 15.91 5.24 -8.83
C SER A 114 14.93 5.95 -7.88
N GLU A 115 13.63 5.81 -8.11
CA GLU A 115 12.62 6.40 -7.24
C GLU A 115 12.60 5.78 -5.83
N LEU A 116 13.18 4.58 -5.67
CA LEU A 116 13.30 3.96 -4.35
C LEU A 116 14.12 4.82 -3.38
N GLU A 117 15.06 5.59 -3.90
CA GLU A 117 15.92 6.46 -3.08
C GLU A 117 15.14 7.63 -2.46
N SER A 118 14.00 7.98 -3.02
CA SER A 118 13.15 9.07 -2.51
C SER A 118 12.21 8.61 -1.39
N LEU A 119 12.11 7.30 -1.17
CA LEU A 119 11.24 6.76 -0.14
C LEU A 119 11.89 6.85 1.24
N LEU A 120 11.06 6.83 2.27
CA LEU A 120 11.53 6.92 3.65
C LEU A 120 11.91 5.52 4.16
N ASP A 121 12.96 5.45 4.99
CA ASP A 121 13.21 4.23 5.75
C ASP A 121 12.34 4.25 7.03
N ALA A 122 12.43 3.19 7.84
CA ALA A 122 11.60 3.07 9.03
C ALA A 122 11.85 4.20 10.04
N ASN A 123 13.12 4.60 10.22
CA ASN A 123 13.46 5.67 11.16
C ASN A 123 12.90 7.01 10.70
N GLU A 124 13.04 7.32 9.42
CA GLU A 124 12.52 8.56 8.84
C GLU A 124 10.99 8.59 8.92
N TYR A 125 10.35 7.46 8.67
CA TYR A 125 8.91 7.37 8.77
C TYR A 125 8.43 7.53 10.22
N LEU A 126 9.13 6.91 11.18
CA LEU A 126 8.80 7.07 12.60
C LEU A 126 8.91 8.53 13.04
N GLU A 127 9.90 9.27 12.54
CA GLU A 127 10.01 10.70 12.82
C GLU A 127 8.82 11.47 12.25
N LEU A 128 8.33 11.08 11.09
CA LEU A 128 7.19 11.73 10.43
C LEU A 128 5.92 11.59 11.25
N ILE A 129 5.66 10.42 11.79
CA ILE A 129 4.40 10.11 12.49
C ILE A 129 4.49 10.31 13.99
N GLY A 130 5.68 10.40 14.52
CA GLY A 130 5.94 10.56 15.95
C GLY A 130 6.11 11.98 16.32
#